data_e459b228a459b7e9dd480d1ae884e77a
#
_entry.id   e459b228a459b7e9dd480d1ae884e77a
#
_cell.length_a   1.000
_cell.length_b   1.000
_cell.length_c   1.000
_cell.angle_alpha   90.00
_cell.angle_beta   90.00
_cell.angle_gamma   90.00
#
_symmetry.space_group_name_H-M   'P 1'
#
loop_
_entity.id
_entity.type
_entity.pdbx_description
1 polymer ?
#
loop_
_entity_poly.entity_id
_entity_poly.type
_entity_poly.pdbx_seq_one_letter_code
_entity_poly.pdbx_strand_id
1 'polypeptide(L)'
;MISFFGLCVQNLITSVKYLLSGEMRLKNMLNQAAAISYDSLPISLIISFIAAAVIAIQVSKQFLMTGADTYIGGTITLVIIREIAPGFTALAISARAGTSISAEIANMQVTSQVDAIKTSKVNPVGYFFTPRITAGMLTVPLVVIITELIGIIGGMIVSYATIGLHPNRYINSVWLWLQTRDIYISLIKASVFGGIVALVCATQGYLTHGGAKDVGESTTQAAIKSTIILLIADFVINILFYLNRSIL
;
A
#
# COMPACT_ATOMS: atom_id res chain seq x y z
N MET A 1 -5.86 22.02 3.11
CA MET A 1 -6.00 20.60 3.44
C MET A 1 -7.45 20.14 3.52
N ILE A 2 -8.34 20.82 4.23
CA ILE A 2 -9.77 20.45 4.38
C ILE A 2 -10.49 20.34 3.03
N SER A 3 -10.31 21.31 2.13
CA SER A 3 -10.88 21.29 0.78
C SER A 3 -10.39 20.14 -0.08
N PHE A 4 -9.11 19.77 0.04
CA PHE A 4 -8.53 18.62 -0.66
C PHE A 4 -9.16 17.28 -0.19
N PHE A 5 -9.34 17.12 1.13
CA PHE A 5 -9.99 15.94 1.69
C PHE A 5 -11.43 15.79 1.23
N GLY A 6 -12.18 16.91 1.19
CA GLY A 6 -13.54 16.93 0.65
C GLY A 6 -13.61 16.50 -0.81
N LEU A 7 -12.65 16.93 -1.64
CA LEU A 7 -12.54 16.49 -3.03
C LEU A 7 -12.17 14.99 -3.16
N CYS A 8 -11.29 14.48 -2.33
CA CYS A 8 -11.01 13.04 -2.31
C CYS A 8 -12.27 12.22 -2.01
N VAL A 9 -13.06 12.62 -1.01
CA VAL A 9 -14.31 11.95 -0.67
C VAL A 9 -15.31 12.04 -1.83
N GLN A 10 -15.48 13.20 -2.44
CA GLN A 10 -16.35 13.38 -3.59
C GLN A 10 -15.92 12.51 -4.78
N ASN A 11 -14.62 12.47 -5.09
CA ASN A 11 -14.06 11.65 -6.16
C ASN A 11 -14.23 10.16 -5.86
N LEU A 12 -14.09 9.74 -4.61
CA LEU A 12 -14.33 8.36 -4.19
C LEU A 12 -15.80 7.97 -4.41
N ILE A 13 -16.74 8.78 -3.95
CA ILE A 13 -18.18 8.53 -4.13
C ILE A 13 -18.53 8.45 -5.62
N THR A 14 -17.99 9.36 -6.44
CA THR A 14 -18.20 9.35 -7.89
C THR A 14 -17.63 8.11 -8.54
N SER A 15 -16.42 7.68 -8.12
CA SER A 15 -15.77 6.47 -8.62
C SER A 15 -16.55 5.21 -8.26
N VAL A 16 -17.09 5.13 -7.04
CA VAL A 16 -17.94 4.00 -6.62
C VAL A 16 -19.24 3.95 -7.44
N LYS A 17 -19.90 5.10 -7.67
CA LYS A 17 -21.09 5.17 -8.53
C LYS A 17 -20.77 4.70 -9.95
N TYR A 18 -19.65 5.13 -10.51
CA TYR A 18 -19.22 4.73 -11.86
C TYR A 18 -18.86 3.22 -11.95
N LEU A 19 -18.31 2.66 -10.89
CA LEU A 19 -18.06 1.22 -10.80
C LEU A 19 -19.37 0.42 -10.81
N LEU A 20 -20.37 0.89 -10.06
CA LEU A 20 -21.70 0.25 -9.97
C LEU A 20 -22.51 0.37 -11.26
N SER A 21 -22.30 1.42 -12.07
CA SER A 21 -22.95 1.56 -13.39
C SER A 21 -22.45 0.57 -14.45
N GLY A 22 -21.34 -0.14 -14.18
CA GLY A 22 -20.79 -1.12 -15.12
C GLY A 22 -20.08 -0.51 -16.34
N GLU A 23 -19.86 0.81 -16.36
CA GLU A 23 -19.22 1.52 -17.47
C GLU A 23 -17.69 1.39 -17.50
N MET A 24 -17.10 0.77 -16.46
CA MET A 24 -15.65 0.62 -16.35
C MET A 24 -15.12 -0.38 -17.40
N ARG A 25 -14.11 0.04 -18.16
CA ARG A 25 -13.42 -0.84 -19.11
C ARG A 25 -12.37 -1.68 -18.39
N LEU A 26 -12.58 -3.01 -18.35
CA LEU A 26 -11.65 -3.96 -17.72
C LEU A 26 -10.20 -3.82 -18.23
N LYS A 27 -10.02 -3.56 -19.53
CA LYS A 27 -8.69 -3.36 -20.12
C LYS A 27 -7.93 -2.20 -19.45
N ASN A 28 -8.61 -1.10 -19.15
CA ASN A 28 -7.99 0.05 -18.49
C ASN A 28 -7.60 -0.31 -17.05
N MET A 29 -8.45 -1.05 -16.34
CA MET A 29 -8.14 -1.53 -14.99
C MET A 29 -6.93 -2.46 -15.00
N LEU A 30 -6.86 -3.43 -15.93
CA LEU A 30 -5.73 -4.36 -16.02
C LEU A 30 -4.40 -3.67 -16.35
N ASN A 31 -4.41 -2.66 -17.22
CA ASN A 31 -3.22 -1.88 -17.52
C ASN A 31 -2.74 -1.10 -16.28
N GLN A 32 -3.65 -0.49 -15.53
CA GLN A 32 -3.31 0.20 -14.28
C GLN A 32 -2.86 -0.79 -13.19
N ALA A 33 -3.47 -1.97 -13.14
CA ALA A 33 -3.07 -3.05 -12.26
C ALA A 33 -1.61 -3.47 -12.49
N ALA A 34 -1.21 -3.67 -13.74
CA ALA A 34 0.16 -3.98 -14.10
C ALA A 34 1.12 -2.85 -13.71
N ALA A 35 0.79 -1.60 -14.02
CA ALA A 35 1.63 -0.44 -13.69
C ALA A 35 1.81 -0.23 -12.18
N ILE A 36 0.77 -0.49 -11.37
CA ILE A 36 0.83 -0.35 -9.92
C ILE A 36 1.62 -1.50 -9.28
N SER A 37 1.35 -2.75 -9.67
CA SER A 37 1.91 -3.92 -9.02
C SER A 37 3.27 -4.34 -9.56
N TYR A 38 3.34 -4.68 -10.84
CA TYR A 38 4.54 -5.27 -11.46
C TYR A 38 5.76 -4.35 -11.33
N ASP A 39 5.57 -3.12 -11.68
CA ASP A 39 6.65 -2.15 -11.64
C ASP A 39 7.10 -1.73 -10.24
N SER A 40 6.24 -1.84 -9.21
CA SER A 40 6.58 -1.51 -7.83
C SER A 40 7.09 -2.73 -7.04
N LEU A 41 6.93 -3.94 -7.56
CA LEU A 41 7.27 -5.18 -6.89
C LEU A 41 8.76 -5.25 -6.49
N PRO A 42 9.76 -4.95 -7.36
CA PRO A 42 11.17 -5.08 -6.99
C PRO A 42 11.56 -4.20 -5.80
N ILE A 43 11.11 -2.93 -5.80
CA ILE A 43 11.43 -2.01 -4.71
C ILE A 43 10.75 -2.43 -3.40
N SER A 44 9.51 -2.91 -3.48
CA SER A 44 8.76 -3.39 -2.32
C SER A 44 9.41 -4.62 -1.69
N LEU A 45 9.91 -5.56 -2.51
CA LEU A 45 10.64 -6.75 -2.03
C LEU A 45 11.94 -6.38 -1.29
N ILE A 46 12.73 -5.47 -1.87
CA ILE A 46 13.99 -5.03 -1.26
C ILE A 46 13.72 -4.35 0.09
N ILE A 47 12.76 -3.43 0.12
CA ILE A 47 12.41 -2.69 1.34
C ILE A 47 11.90 -3.66 2.42
N SER A 48 11.00 -4.59 2.06
CA SER A 48 10.45 -5.57 3.02
C SER A 48 11.54 -6.50 3.56
N PHE A 49 12.44 -6.99 2.70
CA PHE A 49 13.56 -7.82 3.12
C PHE A 49 14.48 -7.09 4.11
N ILE A 50 14.90 -5.86 3.78
CA ILE A 50 15.81 -5.07 4.63
C ILE A 50 15.13 -4.72 5.96
N ALA A 51 13.87 -4.27 5.93
CA ALA A 51 13.14 -3.95 7.15
C ALA A 51 12.98 -5.18 8.06
N ALA A 52 12.62 -6.33 7.49
CA ALA A 52 12.54 -7.58 8.22
C ALA A 52 13.89 -8.02 8.80
N ALA A 53 14.99 -7.85 8.04
CA ALA A 53 16.34 -8.15 8.50
C ALA A 53 16.75 -7.29 9.72
N VAL A 54 16.46 -5.98 9.68
CA VAL A 54 16.74 -5.06 10.80
C VAL A 54 15.96 -5.46 12.05
N ILE A 55 14.66 -5.73 11.91
CA ILE A 55 13.82 -6.20 13.03
C ILE A 55 14.33 -7.53 13.57
N ALA A 56 14.70 -8.47 12.68
CA ALA A 56 15.23 -9.77 13.09
C ALA A 56 16.50 -9.64 13.95
N ILE A 57 17.42 -8.75 13.60
CA ILE A 57 18.63 -8.49 14.41
C ILE A 57 18.27 -7.97 15.80
N GLN A 58 17.36 -7.01 15.88
CA GLN A 58 16.97 -6.36 17.13
C GLN A 58 16.20 -7.33 18.05
N VAL A 59 15.17 -7.98 17.50
CA VAL A 59 14.33 -8.93 18.25
C VAL A 59 15.16 -10.15 18.69
N SER A 60 15.97 -10.72 17.80
CA SER A 60 16.77 -11.89 18.14
C SER A 60 17.72 -11.64 19.31
N LYS A 61 18.42 -10.51 19.33
CA LYS A 61 19.31 -10.15 20.45
C LYS A 61 18.54 -9.94 21.75
N GLN A 62 17.42 -9.24 21.70
CA GLN A 62 16.61 -8.93 22.89
C GLN A 62 16.06 -10.21 23.53
N PHE A 63 15.49 -11.10 22.72
CA PHE A 63 14.90 -12.35 23.22
C PHE A 63 15.96 -13.36 23.69
N LEU A 64 17.14 -13.38 23.07
CA LEU A 64 18.24 -14.21 23.54
C LEU A 64 18.70 -13.82 24.97
N MET A 65 18.77 -12.50 25.25
CA MET A 65 19.16 -12.01 26.58
C MET A 65 18.15 -12.38 27.69
N THR A 66 16.89 -12.60 27.34
CA THR A 66 15.81 -12.96 28.27
C THR A 66 15.55 -14.46 28.34
N GLY A 67 16.28 -15.28 27.55
CA GLY A 67 16.06 -16.74 27.47
C GLY A 67 14.76 -17.12 26.76
N ALA A 68 14.17 -16.22 25.98
CA ALA A 68 12.89 -16.38 25.30
C ALA A 68 13.05 -16.70 23.80
N ASP A 69 14.08 -17.44 23.43
CA ASP A 69 14.43 -17.78 22.05
C ASP A 69 13.30 -18.48 21.26
N THR A 70 12.46 -19.22 21.95
CA THR A 70 11.28 -19.92 21.37
C THR A 70 10.26 -18.97 20.74
N TYR A 71 10.25 -17.69 21.11
CA TYR A 71 9.26 -16.70 20.64
C TYR A 71 9.76 -15.84 19.46
N ILE A 72 11.03 -15.94 19.10
CA ILE A 72 11.69 -15.05 18.14
C ILE A 72 10.99 -15.08 16.77
N GLY A 73 10.83 -16.27 16.18
CA GLY A 73 10.23 -16.41 14.84
C GLY A 73 8.81 -15.88 14.74
N GLY A 74 7.98 -16.19 15.75
CA GLY A 74 6.60 -15.72 15.82
C GLY A 74 6.50 -14.20 15.95
N THR A 75 7.29 -13.62 16.86
CA THR A 75 7.29 -12.16 17.07
C THR A 75 7.73 -11.41 15.80
N ILE A 76 8.82 -11.83 15.16
CA ILE A 76 9.29 -11.22 13.93
C ILE A 76 8.22 -11.31 12.85
N THR A 77 7.63 -12.49 12.65
CA THR A 77 6.59 -12.71 11.64
C THR A 77 5.35 -11.87 11.89
N LEU A 78 4.89 -11.74 13.14
CA LEU A 78 3.76 -10.90 13.48
C LEU A 78 4.02 -9.42 13.15
N VAL A 79 5.21 -8.91 13.45
CA VAL A 79 5.58 -7.52 13.09
C VAL A 79 5.62 -7.34 11.58
N ILE A 80 6.13 -8.33 10.84
CA ILE A 80 6.17 -8.28 9.38
C ILE A 80 4.76 -8.23 8.80
N ILE A 81 3.89 -9.15 9.17
CA ILE A 81 2.54 -9.28 8.61
C ILE A 81 1.65 -8.10 9.02
N ARG A 82 1.72 -7.69 10.29
CA ARG A 82 0.81 -6.65 10.79
C ARG A 82 1.18 -5.23 10.33
N GLU A 83 2.50 -4.94 10.18
CA GLU A 83 2.96 -3.57 9.96
C GLU A 83 3.92 -3.41 8.78
N ILE A 84 5.01 -4.20 8.75
CA ILE A 84 6.09 -3.98 7.79
C ILE A 84 5.60 -4.21 6.36
N ALA A 85 5.05 -5.38 6.08
CA ALA A 85 4.67 -5.71 4.72
C ALA A 85 3.58 -4.79 4.17
N PRO A 86 2.41 -4.58 4.80
CA PRO A 86 1.40 -3.70 4.26
C PRO A 86 1.84 -2.23 4.26
N GLY A 87 2.46 -1.73 5.33
CA GLY A 87 2.84 -0.33 5.48
C GLY A 87 3.96 0.07 4.53
N PHE A 88 5.09 -0.63 4.55
CA PHE A 88 6.24 -0.30 3.70
C PHE A 88 5.98 -0.55 2.21
N THR A 89 5.20 -1.59 1.87
CA THR A 89 4.77 -1.81 0.49
C THR A 89 3.90 -0.66 -0.01
N ALA A 90 2.95 -0.18 0.79
CA ALA A 90 2.11 0.96 0.43
C ALA A 90 2.93 2.24 0.25
N LEU A 91 3.93 2.49 1.11
CA LEU A 91 4.84 3.63 0.97
C LEU A 91 5.68 3.53 -0.32
N ALA A 92 6.21 2.35 -0.64
CA ALA A 92 6.97 2.11 -1.87
C ALA A 92 6.09 2.33 -3.13
N ILE A 93 4.86 1.81 -3.12
CA ILE A 93 3.89 2.01 -4.19
C ILE A 93 3.50 3.49 -4.30
N SER A 94 3.31 4.19 -3.19
CA SER A 94 3.02 5.62 -3.18
C SER A 94 4.13 6.43 -3.82
N ALA A 95 5.37 6.14 -3.46
CA ALA A 95 6.55 6.85 -3.98
C ALA A 95 6.76 6.61 -5.48
N ARG A 96 6.42 5.44 -6.01
CA ARG A 96 6.64 5.09 -7.41
C ARG A 96 5.36 5.21 -8.25
N ALA A 97 4.39 4.33 -8.01
CA ALA A 97 3.16 4.29 -8.80
C ALA A 97 2.27 5.51 -8.52
N GLY A 98 2.21 5.98 -7.27
CA GLY A 98 1.45 7.15 -6.89
C GLY A 98 1.93 8.42 -7.59
N THR A 99 3.23 8.66 -7.62
CA THR A 99 3.83 9.79 -8.35
C THR A 99 3.58 9.69 -9.85
N SER A 100 3.69 8.48 -10.42
CA SER A 100 3.41 8.24 -11.84
C SER A 100 1.93 8.53 -12.18
N ILE A 101 0.99 8.09 -11.35
CA ILE A 101 -0.45 8.39 -11.50
C ILE A 101 -0.69 9.90 -11.48
N SER A 102 -0.07 10.60 -10.52
CA SER A 102 -0.22 12.06 -10.42
C SER A 102 0.38 12.77 -11.63
N ALA A 103 1.56 12.37 -12.10
CA ALA A 103 2.22 12.94 -13.28
C ALA A 103 1.39 12.75 -14.55
N GLU A 104 0.84 11.53 -14.75
CA GLU A 104 0.03 11.20 -15.92
C GLU A 104 -1.23 12.06 -15.98
N ILE A 105 -1.99 12.13 -14.87
CA ILE A 105 -3.23 12.92 -14.82
C ILE A 105 -2.94 14.41 -14.87
N ALA A 106 -1.89 14.90 -14.21
CA ALA A 106 -1.45 16.29 -14.27
C ALA A 106 -1.08 16.70 -15.70
N ASN A 107 -0.35 15.84 -16.42
CA ASN A 107 0.00 16.10 -17.82
C ASN A 107 -1.25 16.15 -18.71
N MET A 108 -2.21 15.24 -18.52
CA MET A 108 -3.48 15.26 -19.23
C MET A 108 -4.30 16.53 -18.92
N GLN A 109 -4.21 17.05 -17.70
CA GLN A 109 -4.89 18.29 -17.29
C GLN A 109 -4.25 19.51 -17.99
N VAL A 110 -2.93 19.62 -17.95
CA VAL A 110 -2.17 20.73 -18.57
C VAL A 110 -2.30 20.75 -20.08
N THR A 111 -2.43 19.60 -20.72
CA THR A 111 -2.60 19.46 -22.19
C THR A 111 -4.08 19.50 -22.63
N SER A 112 -5.01 19.88 -21.74
CA SER A 112 -6.46 19.99 -22.01
C SER A 112 -7.15 18.70 -22.46
N GLN A 113 -6.51 17.53 -22.28
CA GLN A 113 -7.12 16.23 -22.60
C GLN A 113 -8.32 15.93 -21.70
N VAL A 114 -8.28 16.39 -20.45
CA VAL A 114 -9.41 16.25 -19.51
C VAL A 114 -10.63 17.03 -20.00
N ASP A 115 -10.43 18.21 -20.57
CA ASP A 115 -11.53 19.03 -21.09
C ASP A 115 -12.10 18.43 -22.39
N ALA A 116 -11.27 17.81 -23.23
CA ALA A 116 -11.74 17.06 -24.38
C ALA A 116 -12.65 15.88 -23.98
N ILE A 117 -12.35 15.20 -22.87
CA ILE A 117 -13.19 14.13 -22.33
C ILE A 117 -14.51 14.67 -21.78
N LYS A 118 -14.50 15.83 -21.08
CA LYS A 118 -15.72 16.50 -20.62
C LYS A 118 -16.65 16.89 -21.77
N THR A 119 -16.09 17.44 -22.86
CA THR A 119 -16.88 17.80 -24.06
C THR A 119 -17.50 16.60 -24.73
N SER A 120 -16.87 15.42 -24.63
CA SER A 120 -17.42 14.15 -25.10
C SER A 120 -18.50 13.54 -24.17
N LYS A 121 -18.98 14.30 -23.17
CA LYS A 121 -19.99 13.89 -22.17
C LYS A 121 -19.59 12.67 -21.31
N VAL A 122 -18.30 12.32 -21.26
CA VAL A 122 -17.77 11.28 -20.39
C VAL A 122 -17.37 11.91 -19.05
N ASN A 123 -17.73 11.26 -17.94
CA ASN A 123 -17.33 11.72 -16.61
C ASN A 123 -15.82 11.51 -16.40
N PRO A 124 -14.98 12.58 -16.30
CA PRO A 124 -13.53 12.43 -16.17
C PRO A 124 -13.12 11.69 -14.90
N VAL A 125 -13.84 11.92 -13.80
CA VAL A 125 -13.55 11.25 -12.53
C VAL A 125 -13.79 9.74 -12.68
N GLY A 126 -14.92 9.32 -13.21
CA GLY A 126 -15.21 7.91 -13.46
C GLY A 126 -14.19 7.28 -14.40
N TYR A 127 -13.79 7.99 -15.45
CA TYR A 127 -12.84 7.48 -16.45
C TYR A 127 -11.41 7.35 -15.93
N PHE A 128 -10.91 8.32 -15.17
CA PHE A 128 -9.52 8.33 -14.71
C PHE A 128 -9.32 7.68 -13.35
N PHE A 129 -10.25 7.88 -12.40
CA PHE A 129 -10.05 7.44 -11.03
C PHE A 129 -10.48 6.00 -10.80
N THR A 130 -11.66 5.61 -11.31
CA THR A 130 -12.22 4.30 -11.03
C THR A 130 -11.29 3.14 -11.41
N PRO A 131 -10.69 3.09 -12.61
CA PRO A 131 -9.78 2.00 -12.97
C PRO A 131 -8.52 1.94 -12.08
N ARG A 132 -8.02 3.11 -11.65
CA ARG A 132 -6.82 3.20 -10.80
C ARG A 132 -7.11 2.78 -9.36
N ILE A 133 -8.22 3.23 -8.79
CA ILE A 133 -8.64 2.86 -7.43
C ILE A 133 -8.91 1.36 -7.36
N THR A 134 -9.69 0.81 -8.28
CA THR A 134 -10.00 -0.62 -8.30
C THR A 134 -8.77 -1.48 -8.54
N ALA A 135 -7.89 -1.06 -9.45
CA ALA A 135 -6.61 -1.73 -9.67
C ALA A 135 -5.77 -1.74 -8.38
N GLY A 136 -5.60 -0.59 -7.71
CA GLY A 136 -4.85 -0.50 -6.46
C GLY A 136 -5.43 -1.39 -5.36
N MET A 137 -6.75 -1.36 -5.16
CA MET A 137 -7.42 -2.19 -4.15
C MET A 137 -7.26 -3.69 -4.38
N LEU A 138 -7.18 -4.14 -5.64
CA LEU A 138 -7.08 -5.56 -5.98
C LEU A 138 -5.63 -6.05 -6.07
N THR A 139 -4.71 -5.22 -6.53
CA THR A 139 -3.34 -5.67 -6.80
C THR A 139 -2.37 -5.46 -5.63
N VAL A 140 -2.55 -4.42 -4.83
CA VAL A 140 -1.67 -4.18 -3.68
C VAL A 140 -1.70 -5.33 -2.67
N PRO A 141 -2.83 -5.96 -2.33
CA PRO A 141 -2.84 -7.18 -1.50
C PRO A 141 -1.97 -8.31 -2.07
N LEU A 142 -1.96 -8.51 -3.41
CA LEU A 142 -1.13 -9.54 -4.03
C LEU A 142 0.37 -9.24 -3.89
N VAL A 143 0.76 -7.97 -4.03
CA VAL A 143 2.14 -7.54 -3.78
C VAL A 143 2.50 -7.75 -2.31
N VAL A 144 1.60 -7.44 -1.38
CA VAL A 144 1.82 -7.60 0.06
C VAL A 144 2.04 -9.06 0.44
N ILE A 145 1.28 -10.02 -0.10
CA ILE A 145 1.51 -11.45 0.13
C ILE A 145 2.95 -11.84 -0.24
N ILE A 146 3.45 -11.37 -1.38
CA ILE A 146 4.81 -11.69 -1.82
C ILE A 146 5.85 -11.02 -0.91
N THR A 147 5.61 -9.77 -0.49
CA THR A 147 6.51 -9.05 0.42
C THR A 147 6.51 -9.64 1.83
N GLU A 148 5.39 -10.17 2.32
CA GLU A 148 5.31 -10.94 3.58
C GLU A 148 6.18 -12.18 3.53
N LEU A 149 6.05 -12.97 2.47
CA LEU A 149 6.86 -14.19 2.30
C LEU A 149 8.36 -13.87 2.28
N ILE A 150 8.77 -12.87 1.51
CA ILE A 150 10.17 -12.45 1.43
C ILE A 150 10.66 -11.88 2.76
N GLY A 151 9.83 -11.12 3.47
CA GLY A 151 10.15 -10.62 4.81
C GLY A 151 10.35 -11.74 5.81
N ILE A 152 9.47 -12.74 5.86
CA ILE A 152 9.58 -13.90 6.75
C ILE A 152 10.85 -14.70 6.46
N ILE A 153 11.15 -14.95 5.18
CA ILE A 153 12.39 -15.65 4.75
C ILE A 153 13.61 -14.82 5.16
N GLY A 154 13.59 -13.50 4.93
CA GLY A 154 14.67 -12.59 5.33
C GLY A 154 14.91 -12.61 6.84
N GLY A 155 13.84 -12.51 7.62
CA GLY A 155 13.89 -12.63 9.09
C GLY A 155 14.48 -13.96 9.57
N MET A 156 14.11 -15.07 8.94
CA MET A 156 14.62 -16.39 9.25
C MET A 156 16.14 -16.51 8.94
N ILE A 157 16.57 -16.07 7.76
CA ILE A 157 17.99 -16.10 7.35
C ILE A 157 18.84 -15.28 8.32
N VAL A 158 18.38 -14.06 8.64
CA VAL A 158 19.13 -13.16 9.52
C VAL A 158 19.15 -13.66 10.97
N SER A 159 18.05 -14.23 11.48
CA SER A 159 18.04 -14.84 12.82
C SER A 159 19.00 -16.04 12.91
N TYR A 160 19.07 -16.85 11.85
CA TYR A 160 20.06 -17.92 11.79
C TYR A 160 21.51 -17.39 11.79
N ALA A 161 21.79 -16.37 10.97
CA ALA A 161 23.13 -15.79 10.86
C ALA A 161 23.61 -15.07 12.14
N THR A 162 22.68 -14.45 12.89
CA THR A 162 23.04 -13.62 14.05
C THR A 162 23.12 -14.39 15.37
N ILE A 163 22.25 -15.33 15.60
CA ILE A 163 22.12 -16.07 16.87
C ILE A 163 22.13 -17.59 16.71
N GLY A 164 22.32 -18.12 15.48
CA GLY A 164 22.29 -19.56 15.21
C GLY A 164 20.91 -20.20 15.36
N LEU A 165 19.81 -19.42 15.30
CA LEU A 165 18.45 -19.96 15.43
C LEU A 165 18.11 -20.85 14.25
N HIS A 166 17.98 -22.17 14.50
CA HIS A 166 17.71 -23.14 13.45
C HIS A 166 16.36 -22.86 12.75
N PRO A 167 16.28 -22.92 11.41
CA PRO A 167 15.05 -22.63 10.64
C PRO A 167 13.81 -23.35 11.14
N ASN A 168 13.93 -24.62 11.55
CA ASN A 168 12.78 -25.37 12.09
C ASN A 168 12.23 -24.76 13.38
N ARG A 169 13.09 -24.24 14.26
CA ARG A 169 12.64 -23.55 15.48
C ARG A 169 11.94 -22.23 15.14
N TYR A 170 12.47 -21.51 14.16
CA TYR A 170 11.84 -20.29 13.66
C TYR A 170 10.43 -20.57 13.14
N ILE A 171 10.28 -21.54 12.22
CA ILE A 171 8.98 -21.90 11.62
C ILE A 171 8.00 -22.44 12.66
N ASN A 172 8.44 -23.27 13.60
CA ASN A 172 7.57 -23.75 14.69
C ASN A 172 7.04 -22.58 15.54
N SER A 173 7.89 -21.59 15.82
CA SER A 173 7.46 -20.35 16.50
C SER A 173 6.44 -19.58 15.70
N VAL A 174 6.59 -19.50 14.37
CA VAL A 174 5.60 -18.85 13.49
C VAL A 174 4.22 -19.53 13.63
N TRP A 175 4.14 -20.86 13.52
CA TRP A 175 2.89 -21.59 13.63
C TRP A 175 2.20 -21.45 14.99
N LEU A 176 2.96 -21.23 16.07
CA LEU A 176 2.41 -21.02 17.41
C LEU A 176 1.71 -19.67 17.58
N TRP A 177 2.21 -18.64 16.88
CA TRP A 177 1.79 -17.26 17.14
C TRP A 177 0.98 -16.63 16.02
N LEU A 178 1.18 -17.08 14.76
CA LEU A 178 0.46 -16.54 13.62
C LEU A 178 -0.97 -17.02 13.60
N GLN A 179 -1.91 -16.08 13.67
CA GLN A 179 -3.32 -16.36 13.54
C GLN A 179 -3.80 -16.01 12.12
N THR A 180 -4.74 -16.78 11.61
CA THR A 180 -5.37 -16.52 10.30
C THR A 180 -5.95 -15.10 10.22
N ARG A 181 -6.42 -14.57 11.34
CA ARG A 181 -6.92 -13.21 11.49
C ARG A 181 -5.86 -12.16 11.08
N ASP A 182 -4.58 -12.35 11.45
CA ASP A 182 -3.52 -11.40 11.15
C ASP A 182 -3.32 -11.25 9.63
N ILE A 183 -3.40 -12.35 8.89
CA ILE A 183 -3.30 -12.36 7.44
C ILE A 183 -4.49 -11.61 6.82
N TYR A 184 -5.71 -11.86 7.27
CA TYR A 184 -6.89 -11.15 6.76
C TYR A 184 -6.80 -9.64 7.01
N ILE A 185 -6.36 -9.22 8.20
CA ILE A 185 -6.21 -7.80 8.53
C ILE A 185 -5.14 -7.17 7.63
N SER A 186 -4.01 -7.84 7.41
CA SER A 186 -2.96 -7.36 6.50
C SER A 186 -3.49 -7.14 5.07
N LEU A 187 -4.26 -8.10 4.54
CA LEU A 187 -4.85 -7.98 3.21
C LEU A 187 -5.89 -6.86 3.10
N ILE A 188 -6.69 -6.66 4.15
CA ILE A 188 -7.64 -5.54 4.22
C ILE A 188 -6.88 -4.21 4.26
N LYS A 189 -5.83 -4.09 5.09
CA LYS A 189 -4.94 -2.93 5.12
C LYS A 189 -4.37 -2.64 3.73
N ALA A 190 -3.81 -3.66 3.09
CA ALA A 190 -3.20 -3.56 1.77
C ALA A 190 -4.21 -3.07 0.71
N SER A 191 -5.44 -3.58 0.73
CA SER A 191 -6.51 -3.16 -0.19
C SER A 191 -6.88 -1.69 0.05
N VAL A 192 -7.08 -1.28 1.28
CA VAL A 192 -7.39 0.11 1.65
C VAL A 192 -6.25 1.03 1.24
N PHE A 193 -5.01 0.66 1.51
CA PHE A 193 -3.83 1.46 1.16
C PHE A 193 -3.67 1.64 -0.34
N GLY A 194 -3.87 0.58 -1.13
CA GLY A 194 -3.86 0.66 -2.58
C GLY A 194 -4.92 1.63 -3.13
N GLY A 195 -6.12 1.60 -2.57
CA GLY A 195 -7.20 2.54 -2.89
C GLY A 195 -6.85 3.99 -2.51
N ILE A 196 -6.27 4.20 -1.32
CA ILE A 196 -5.85 5.53 -0.84
C ILE A 196 -4.78 6.12 -1.76
N VAL A 197 -3.72 5.37 -2.08
CA VAL A 197 -2.65 5.85 -2.97
C VAL A 197 -3.22 6.28 -4.31
N ALA A 198 -4.02 5.42 -4.95
CA ALA A 198 -4.61 5.72 -6.25
C ALA A 198 -5.52 6.96 -6.20
N LEU A 199 -6.40 7.05 -5.19
CA LEU A 199 -7.34 8.17 -5.02
C LEU A 199 -6.63 9.49 -4.78
N VAL A 200 -5.71 9.52 -3.82
CA VAL A 200 -5.03 10.76 -3.40
C VAL A 200 -4.13 11.28 -4.51
N CYS A 201 -3.35 10.40 -5.14
CA CYS A 201 -2.44 10.79 -6.21
C CYS A 201 -3.19 11.22 -7.48
N ALA A 202 -4.29 10.53 -7.83
CA ALA A 202 -5.14 10.94 -8.93
C ALA A 202 -5.81 12.30 -8.66
N THR A 203 -6.29 12.54 -7.43
CA THR A 203 -6.89 13.82 -7.04
C THR A 203 -5.87 14.95 -7.12
N GLN A 204 -4.63 14.70 -6.68
CA GLN A 204 -3.57 15.71 -6.75
C GLN A 204 -3.22 16.05 -8.20
N GLY A 205 -3.06 15.05 -9.07
CA GLY A 205 -2.82 15.28 -10.49
C GLY A 205 -3.97 16.02 -11.19
N TYR A 206 -5.22 15.70 -10.84
CA TYR A 206 -6.40 16.34 -11.39
C TYR A 206 -6.54 17.85 -11.03
N LEU A 207 -5.98 18.25 -9.89
CA LEU A 207 -5.96 19.63 -9.41
C LEU A 207 -4.80 20.46 -9.98
N THR A 208 -3.96 19.89 -10.82
CA THR A 208 -2.82 20.59 -11.38
C THR A 208 -3.26 21.55 -12.48
N HIS A 209 -2.80 22.80 -12.40
CA HIS A 209 -3.02 23.84 -13.39
C HIS A 209 -1.69 24.53 -13.66
N GLY A 210 -1.43 24.89 -14.92
CA GLY A 210 -0.23 25.61 -15.32
C GLY A 210 0.61 24.83 -16.33
N GLY A 211 1.89 24.60 -16.06
CA GLY A 211 2.83 24.02 -17.02
C GLY A 211 3.63 22.83 -16.47
N ALA A 212 4.69 22.46 -17.18
CA ALA A 212 5.54 21.31 -16.82
C ALA A 212 6.14 21.39 -15.39
N LYS A 213 6.41 22.60 -14.89
CA LYS A 213 6.90 22.81 -13.52
C LYS A 213 5.84 22.38 -12.49
N ASP A 214 4.57 22.73 -12.75
CA ASP A 214 3.46 22.43 -11.83
C ASP A 214 3.15 20.92 -11.82
N VAL A 215 3.38 20.21 -12.94
CA VAL A 215 3.31 18.74 -12.98
C VAL A 215 4.33 18.12 -12.02
N GLY A 216 5.60 18.60 -12.03
CA GLY A 216 6.64 18.13 -11.10
C GLY A 216 6.30 18.42 -9.64
N GLU A 217 5.77 19.59 -9.32
CA GLU A 217 5.33 19.94 -7.97
C GLU A 217 4.16 19.08 -7.53
N SER A 218 3.20 18.82 -8.42
CA SER A 218 2.06 17.94 -8.17
C SER A 218 2.48 16.52 -7.79
N THR A 219 3.47 15.95 -8.45
CA THR A 219 3.98 14.61 -8.11
C THR A 219 4.57 14.54 -6.71
N THR A 220 5.34 15.56 -6.32
CA THR A 220 5.91 15.66 -4.98
C THR A 220 4.81 15.80 -3.92
N GLN A 221 3.83 16.67 -4.16
CA GLN A 221 2.70 16.87 -3.26
C GLN A 221 1.83 15.61 -3.15
N ALA A 222 1.66 14.85 -4.23
CA ALA A 222 0.93 13.59 -4.24
C ALA A 222 1.60 12.57 -3.32
N ALA A 223 2.92 12.40 -3.42
CA ALA A 223 3.69 11.50 -2.56
C ALA A 223 3.57 11.88 -1.07
N ILE A 224 3.75 13.16 -0.75
CA ILE A 224 3.65 13.65 0.63
C ILE A 224 2.24 13.42 1.20
N LYS A 225 1.20 13.84 0.47
CA LYS A 225 -0.18 13.73 0.94
C LYS A 225 -0.63 12.28 1.09
N SER A 226 -0.29 11.41 0.13
CA SER A 226 -0.64 9.99 0.22
C SER A 226 0.07 9.31 1.39
N THR A 227 1.35 9.60 1.63
CA THR A 227 2.10 9.08 2.78
C THR A 227 1.44 9.47 4.11
N ILE A 228 1.08 10.75 4.28
CA ILE A 228 0.43 11.22 5.51
C ILE A 228 -0.91 10.51 5.71
N ILE A 229 -1.73 10.41 4.66
CA ILE A 229 -3.05 9.76 4.75
C ILE A 229 -2.90 8.26 5.00
N LEU A 230 -1.90 7.60 4.40
CA LEU A 230 -1.59 6.19 4.66
C LEU A 230 -1.25 5.94 6.14
N LEU A 231 -0.39 6.76 6.73
CA LEU A 231 -0.01 6.62 8.15
C LEU A 231 -1.22 6.82 9.08
N ILE A 232 -2.08 7.80 8.78
CA ILE A 232 -3.32 8.01 9.54
C ILE A 232 -4.26 6.81 9.38
N ALA A 233 -4.42 6.30 8.17
CA ALA A 233 -5.28 5.15 7.90
C ALA A 233 -4.76 3.88 8.59
N ASP A 234 -3.45 3.65 8.59
CA ASP A 234 -2.82 2.55 9.30
C ASP A 234 -3.09 2.61 10.80
N PHE A 235 -2.88 3.79 11.41
CA PHE A 235 -3.18 4.00 12.81
C PHE A 235 -4.65 3.73 13.16
N VAL A 236 -5.59 4.23 12.34
CA VAL A 236 -7.04 4.00 12.53
C VAL A 236 -7.38 2.52 12.41
N ILE A 237 -6.85 1.82 11.41
CA ILE A 237 -7.10 0.39 11.22
C ILE A 237 -6.56 -0.40 12.41
N ASN A 238 -5.37 -0.06 12.91
CA ASN A 238 -4.79 -0.71 14.09
C ASN A 238 -5.68 -0.55 15.33
N ILE A 239 -6.20 0.64 15.57
CA ILE A 239 -7.16 0.87 16.66
C ILE A 239 -8.39 0.00 16.51
N LEU A 240 -8.99 -0.03 15.32
CA LEU A 240 -10.23 -0.76 15.07
C LEU A 240 -10.08 -2.27 15.27
N PHE A 241 -8.98 -2.85 14.81
CA PHE A 241 -8.82 -4.30 14.79
C PHE A 241 -8.06 -4.88 15.99
N TYR A 242 -7.15 -4.10 16.61
CA TYR A 242 -6.31 -4.61 17.69
C TYR A 242 -6.67 -4.09 19.09
N LEU A 243 -7.25 -2.89 19.20
CA LEU A 243 -7.71 -2.37 20.47
C LEU A 243 -9.06 -2.99 20.89
N ASN A 244 -9.93 -3.28 19.92
CA ASN A 244 -11.27 -3.81 20.16
C ASN A 244 -11.27 -5.35 20.21
N ARG A 245 -10.50 -5.91 21.12
CA ARG A 245 -10.32 -7.37 21.31
C ARG A 245 -11.62 -8.11 21.68
N SER A 246 -12.70 -7.39 22.01
CA SER A 246 -13.96 -7.93 22.51
C SER A 246 -15.04 -8.15 21.43
N ILE A 247 -14.79 -7.83 20.14
CA ILE A 247 -15.84 -7.83 19.10
C ILE A 247 -15.70 -8.97 18.07
N LEU A 248 -14.66 -9.74 18.08
CA LEU A 248 -14.43 -10.91 17.25
C LEU A 248 -13.79 -12.02 18.07
#